data_e657f25a9a80735c36692059d7f41054
#
_entry.id   e657f25a9a80735c36692059d7f41054
#
_cell.length_a   1.000
_cell.length_b   1.000
_cell.length_c   1.000
_cell.angle_alpha   90.00
_cell.angle_beta   90.00
_cell.angle_gamma   90.00
#
_symmetry.space_group_name_H-M   'P 1'
#
loop_
_entity.id
_entity.type
_entity.pdbx_description
1 polymer ?
#
loop_
_entity_poly.entity_id
_entity_poly.type
_entity_poly.pdbx_seq_one_letter_code
_entity_poly.pdbx_strand_id
1 'polypeptide(L)'
;MRIAVSSDMDEPVARLVVDELRRRGHTVVAYGALRAGDREDWAWSAENAARQVAEGRADQAVVCCWTGTGASIAANKVPGVRAALCADAYSADGARKWNDANALALSLRLTSGPLLREILDAWFAGAPSDEDDDRANVAHLEEIR
;
A
#
# COMPACT_ATOMS: atom_id res chain seq x y z
N MET A 1 13.54 0.22 3.43
CA MET A 1 13.02 -0.45 2.22
C MET A 1 12.79 0.56 1.12
N ARG A 2 12.60 0.09 -0.10
CA ARG A 2 12.15 0.86 -1.25
C ARG A 2 10.63 0.78 -1.31
N ILE A 3 9.94 1.91 -1.26
CA ILE A 3 8.48 1.94 -1.24
C ILE A 3 7.96 2.81 -2.38
N ALA A 4 7.08 2.23 -3.21
CA ALA A 4 6.35 2.97 -4.23
C ALA A 4 5.08 3.56 -3.63
N VAL A 5 4.86 4.86 -3.81
CA VAL A 5 3.67 5.56 -3.28
C VAL A 5 2.89 6.15 -4.44
N SER A 6 1.58 5.92 -4.49
CA SER A 6 0.70 6.55 -5.46
C SER A 6 -0.46 7.27 -4.81
N SER A 7 -0.92 8.32 -5.45
CA SER A 7 -2.17 9.00 -5.11
C SER A 7 -2.77 9.61 -6.37
N ASP A 8 -4.09 9.60 -6.48
CA ASP A 8 -4.82 10.27 -7.55
C ASP A 8 -5.09 11.73 -7.25
N MET A 9 -4.82 12.16 -6.02
CA MET A 9 -5.05 13.53 -5.56
C MET A 9 -3.84 14.01 -4.76
N ASP A 10 -3.50 15.29 -4.94
CA ASP A 10 -2.44 15.95 -4.17
C ASP A 10 -3.00 16.53 -2.87
N GLU A 11 -3.49 15.65 -2.01
CA GLU A 11 -4.00 16.00 -0.70
C GLU A 11 -2.89 16.05 0.36
N PRO A 12 -3.04 16.86 1.42
CA PRO A 12 -2.03 16.95 2.48
C PRO A 12 -1.65 15.60 3.08
N VAL A 13 -2.61 14.70 3.29
CA VAL A 13 -2.34 13.36 3.85
C VAL A 13 -1.55 12.49 2.87
N ALA A 14 -1.73 12.63 1.57
CA ALA A 14 -0.94 11.91 0.57
C ALA A 14 0.54 12.33 0.63
N ARG A 15 0.80 13.63 0.77
CA ARG A 15 2.16 14.14 0.98
C ARG A 15 2.73 13.68 2.32
N LEU A 16 1.91 13.65 3.36
CA LEU A 16 2.31 13.17 4.68
C LEU A 16 2.72 11.70 4.64
N VAL A 17 2.08 10.86 3.82
CA VAL A 17 2.51 9.46 3.59
C VAL A 17 3.97 9.43 3.15
N VAL A 18 4.32 10.22 2.14
CA VAL A 18 5.70 10.28 1.63
C VAL A 18 6.67 10.75 2.71
N ASP A 19 6.32 11.82 3.44
CA ASP A 19 7.17 12.38 4.48
C ASP A 19 7.37 11.41 5.65
N GLU A 20 6.31 10.74 6.10
CA GLU A 20 6.39 9.74 7.17
C GLU A 20 7.24 8.53 6.77
N LEU A 21 7.12 8.06 5.55
CA LEU A 21 7.94 6.95 5.05
C LEU A 21 9.42 7.34 4.99
N ARG A 22 9.74 8.53 4.48
CA ARG A 22 11.12 9.04 4.46
C ARG A 22 11.68 9.24 5.87
N ARG A 23 10.88 9.79 6.78
CA ARG A 23 11.26 9.96 8.17
C ARG A 23 11.60 8.63 8.86
N ARG A 24 10.93 7.54 8.44
CA ARG A 24 11.19 6.18 8.93
C ARG A 24 12.40 5.51 8.26
N GLY A 25 13.09 6.21 7.36
CA GLY A 25 14.31 5.74 6.70
C GLY A 25 14.09 4.98 5.41
N HIS A 26 12.88 5.02 4.86
CA HIS A 26 12.58 4.36 3.57
C HIS A 26 12.94 5.26 2.38
N THR A 27 13.33 4.62 1.28
CA THR A 27 13.45 5.28 -0.02
C THR A 27 12.09 5.26 -0.72
N VAL A 28 11.59 6.42 -1.11
CA VAL A 28 10.24 6.56 -1.70
C VAL A 28 10.34 7.02 -3.14
N VAL A 29 9.59 6.33 -4.02
CA VAL A 29 9.33 6.77 -5.39
C VAL A 29 7.82 7.04 -5.52
N ALA A 30 7.47 8.26 -5.93
CA ALA A 30 6.08 8.71 -6.01
C ALA A 30 5.52 8.59 -7.43
N TYR A 31 4.21 8.36 -7.52
CA TYR A 31 3.44 8.21 -8.75
C TYR A 31 2.12 8.99 -8.67
N GLY A 32 1.52 9.23 -9.82
CA GLY A 32 0.24 9.92 -9.94
C GLY A 32 0.36 11.41 -9.61
N ALA A 33 -0.58 11.94 -8.82
CA ALA A 33 -0.63 13.36 -8.45
C ALA A 33 0.55 13.82 -7.60
N LEU A 34 1.31 12.89 -7.01
CA LEU A 34 2.52 13.20 -6.23
C LEU A 34 3.78 13.34 -7.10
N ARG A 35 3.67 13.16 -8.40
CA ARG A 35 4.76 13.25 -9.36
C ARG A 35 4.36 14.15 -10.52
N ALA A 36 5.14 15.20 -10.74
CA ALA A 36 4.86 16.15 -11.83
C ALA A 36 4.86 15.43 -13.20
N GLY A 37 3.81 15.68 -14.01
CA GLY A 37 3.67 15.13 -15.36
C GLY A 37 3.23 13.68 -15.44
N ASP A 38 2.97 13.03 -14.31
CA ASP A 38 2.48 11.65 -14.27
C ASP A 38 0.96 11.61 -14.40
N ARG A 39 0.42 10.48 -14.86
CA ARG A 39 -1.02 10.28 -14.95
C ARG A 39 -1.62 10.11 -13.55
N GLU A 40 -2.62 10.94 -13.24
CA GLU A 40 -3.17 11.03 -11.88
C GLU A 40 -4.29 10.02 -11.61
N ASP A 41 -5.00 9.55 -12.65
CA ASP A 41 -6.16 8.67 -12.47
C ASP A 41 -5.85 7.50 -11.53
N TRP A 42 -6.77 7.22 -10.61
CA TRP A 42 -6.55 6.24 -9.53
C TRP A 42 -6.18 4.84 -10.03
N ALA A 43 -6.76 4.37 -11.14
CA ALA A 43 -6.46 3.04 -11.65
C ALA A 43 -5.02 2.96 -12.19
N TRP A 44 -4.58 3.96 -12.95
CA TRP A 44 -3.22 3.98 -13.51
C TRP A 44 -2.15 4.26 -12.47
N SER A 45 -2.38 5.21 -11.57
CA SER A 45 -1.39 5.54 -10.55
C SER A 45 -1.17 4.38 -9.57
N ALA A 46 -2.26 3.72 -9.13
CA ALA A 46 -2.16 2.56 -8.26
C ALA A 46 -1.53 1.35 -8.97
N GLU A 47 -1.88 1.11 -10.25
CA GLU A 47 -1.23 0.08 -11.06
C GLU A 47 0.28 0.32 -11.15
N ASN A 48 0.70 1.56 -11.45
CA ASN A 48 2.13 1.88 -11.57
C ASN A 48 2.90 1.56 -10.29
N ALA A 49 2.38 1.94 -9.13
CA ALA A 49 3.01 1.62 -7.85
C ALA A 49 3.04 0.11 -7.58
N ALA A 50 1.92 -0.58 -7.85
CA ALA A 50 1.82 -2.03 -7.67
C ALA A 50 2.81 -2.80 -8.56
N ARG A 51 2.98 -2.38 -9.82
CA ARG A 51 3.95 -2.99 -10.73
C ARG A 51 5.39 -2.87 -10.24
N GLN A 52 5.73 -1.80 -9.53
CA GLN A 52 7.07 -1.68 -8.94
C GLN A 52 7.34 -2.82 -7.95
N VAL A 53 6.33 -3.23 -7.19
CA VAL A 53 6.42 -4.37 -6.26
C VAL A 53 6.50 -5.69 -7.05
N ALA A 54 5.59 -5.91 -7.98
CA ALA A 54 5.54 -7.14 -8.78
C ALA A 54 6.83 -7.40 -9.56
N GLU A 55 7.49 -6.34 -10.03
CA GLU A 55 8.72 -6.41 -10.83
C GLU A 55 10.00 -6.30 -9.98
N GLY A 56 9.88 -6.30 -8.66
CA GLY A 56 11.02 -6.29 -7.73
C GLY A 56 11.79 -4.97 -7.66
N ARG A 57 11.20 -3.86 -8.18
CA ARG A 57 11.81 -2.52 -8.10
C ARG A 57 11.45 -1.79 -6.81
N ALA A 58 10.40 -2.21 -6.12
CA ALA A 58 10.05 -1.78 -4.78
C ALA A 58 9.79 -3.00 -3.90
N ASP A 59 9.98 -2.85 -2.61
CA ASP A 59 9.73 -3.91 -1.64
C ASP A 59 8.25 -3.94 -1.24
N GLN A 60 7.63 -2.77 -1.13
CA GLN A 60 6.22 -2.58 -0.82
C GLN A 60 5.67 -1.35 -1.55
N ALA A 61 4.34 -1.22 -1.56
CA ALA A 61 3.66 -0.03 -2.06
C ALA A 61 2.68 0.54 -1.03
N VAL A 62 2.44 1.84 -1.13
CA VAL A 62 1.31 2.52 -0.49
C VAL A 62 0.51 3.20 -1.59
N VAL A 63 -0.75 2.82 -1.75
CA VAL A 63 -1.63 3.32 -2.81
C VAL A 63 -2.82 4.06 -2.21
N CYS A 64 -3.01 5.29 -2.63
CA CYS A 64 -4.02 6.18 -2.06
C CYS A 64 -5.01 6.63 -3.15
N CYS A 65 -6.27 6.69 -2.78
CA CYS A 65 -7.29 7.46 -3.51
C CYS A 65 -8.31 7.98 -2.50
N TRP A 66 -9.34 8.71 -2.96
CA TRP A 66 -10.25 9.36 -2.03
C TRP A 66 -10.86 8.41 -1.00
N THR A 67 -11.28 7.22 -1.41
CA THR A 67 -11.84 6.20 -0.52
C THR A 67 -10.90 5.02 -0.25
N GLY A 68 -9.80 4.94 -0.97
CA GLY A 68 -8.88 3.78 -0.92
C GLY A 68 -9.37 2.54 -1.66
N THR A 69 -10.66 2.47 -1.98
CA THR A 69 -11.28 1.28 -2.59
C THR A 69 -10.81 1.05 -4.01
N GLY A 70 -10.84 2.07 -4.86
CA GLY A 70 -10.37 1.96 -6.24
C GLY A 70 -8.89 1.64 -6.35
N ALA A 71 -8.07 2.30 -5.55
CA ALA A 71 -6.63 2.02 -5.48
C ALA A 71 -6.35 0.57 -5.05
N SER A 72 -7.08 0.07 -4.07
CA SER A 72 -6.98 -1.34 -3.63
C SER A 72 -7.35 -2.32 -4.73
N ILE A 73 -8.46 -2.08 -5.42
CA ILE A 73 -8.92 -2.94 -6.54
C ILE A 73 -7.86 -2.95 -7.65
N ALA A 74 -7.39 -1.78 -8.07
CA ALA A 74 -6.41 -1.67 -9.14
C ALA A 74 -5.09 -2.38 -8.80
N ALA A 75 -4.58 -2.17 -7.59
CA ALA A 75 -3.35 -2.81 -7.14
C ALA A 75 -3.48 -4.34 -7.10
N ASN A 76 -4.63 -4.87 -6.66
CA ASN A 76 -4.88 -6.30 -6.60
C ASN A 76 -5.08 -6.97 -7.98
N LYS A 77 -5.26 -6.18 -9.04
CA LYS A 77 -5.26 -6.70 -10.42
C LYS A 77 -3.85 -7.04 -10.93
N VAL A 78 -2.82 -6.55 -10.25
CA VAL A 78 -1.43 -6.84 -10.64
C VAL A 78 -1.00 -8.16 -10.00
N PRO A 79 -0.64 -9.19 -10.80
CA PRO A 79 -0.19 -10.47 -10.26
C PRO A 79 0.99 -10.31 -9.28
N GLY A 80 0.94 -11.03 -8.17
CA GLY A 80 1.97 -10.97 -7.12
C GLY A 80 1.78 -9.82 -6.12
N VAL A 81 0.76 -8.97 -6.30
CA VAL A 81 0.43 -7.90 -5.36
C VAL A 81 -0.76 -8.29 -4.50
N ARG A 82 -0.61 -8.14 -3.20
CA ARG A 82 -1.64 -8.34 -2.19
C ARG A 82 -1.85 -7.01 -1.48
N ALA A 83 -2.81 -6.23 -2.00
CA ALA A 83 -3.15 -4.91 -1.47
C ALA A 83 -4.25 -5.01 -0.43
N ALA A 84 -4.04 -4.41 0.72
CA ALA A 84 -4.98 -4.37 1.82
C ALA A 84 -5.42 -2.93 2.10
N LEU A 85 -6.74 -2.69 2.01
CA LEU A 85 -7.33 -1.41 2.42
C LEU A 85 -7.44 -1.41 3.96
N CYS A 86 -6.69 -0.53 4.61
CA CYS A 86 -6.64 -0.45 6.06
C CYS A 86 -7.16 0.90 6.54
N ALA A 87 -8.08 0.87 7.49
CA ALA A 87 -8.66 2.05 8.14
C ALA A 87 -8.16 2.24 9.58
N ASP A 88 -7.39 1.29 10.12
CA ASP A 88 -6.85 1.32 11.47
C ASP A 88 -5.58 0.45 11.62
N ALA A 89 -4.95 0.58 12.76
CA ALA A 89 -3.73 -0.17 13.09
C ALA A 89 -3.96 -1.68 13.17
N TYR A 90 -5.11 -2.11 13.70
CA TYR A 90 -5.44 -3.52 13.83
C TYR A 90 -5.53 -4.21 12.46
N SER A 91 -6.23 -3.58 11.50
CA SER A 91 -6.32 -4.09 10.13
C SER A 91 -4.95 -4.12 9.44
N ALA A 92 -4.11 -3.12 9.68
CA ALA A 92 -2.76 -3.06 9.11
C ALA A 92 -1.87 -4.20 9.64
N ASP A 93 -1.92 -4.45 10.94
CA ASP A 93 -1.22 -5.58 11.57
C ASP A 93 -1.72 -6.93 11.00
N GLY A 94 -3.05 -7.11 10.95
CA GLY A 94 -3.65 -8.31 10.40
C GLY A 94 -3.32 -8.54 8.92
N ALA A 95 -3.31 -7.49 8.12
CA ALA A 95 -2.93 -7.57 6.71
C ALA A 95 -1.50 -8.08 6.53
N ARG A 96 -0.57 -7.61 7.33
CA ARG A 96 0.80 -8.10 7.31
C ARG A 96 0.91 -9.53 7.85
N LYS A 97 0.27 -9.79 8.98
CA LYS A 97 0.37 -11.07 9.68
C LYS A 97 -0.32 -12.19 8.92
N TRP A 98 -1.57 -12.02 8.56
CA TRP A 98 -2.40 -13.10 8.03
C TRP A 98 -2.41 -13.18 6.51
N ASN A 99 -2.20 -12.06 5.83
CA ASN A 99 -2.32 -12.01 4.38
C ASN A 99 -0.99 -11.78 3.65
N ASP A 100 0.10 -11.57 4.39
CA ASP A 100 1.39 -11.16 3.83
C ASP A 100 1.21 -10.04 2.79
N ALA A 101 0.37 -9.06 3.14
CA ALA A 101 0.09 -7.94 2.24
C ALA A 101 1.37 -7.16 1.96
N ASN A 102 1.61 -6.86 0.68
CA ASN A 102 2.78 -6.11 0.22
C ASN A 102 2.43 -4.74 -0.37
N ALA A 103 1.15 -4.39 -0.35
CA ALA A 103 0.67 -3.05 -0.69
C ALA A 103 -0.39 -2.60 0.32
N LEU A 104 -0.21 -1.41 0.87
CA LEU A 104 -1.16 -0.76 1.79
C LEU A 104 -2.02 0.21 1.00
N ALA A 105 -3.32 0.03 1.00
CA ALA A 105 -4.25 1.00 0.41
C ALA A 105 -4.88 1.88 1.49
N LEU A 106 -4.94 3.18 1.24
CA LEU A 106 -5.42 4.19 2.19
C LEU A 106 -6.50 5.08 1.58
N SER A 107 -7.50 5.40 2.39
CA SER A 107 -8.48 6.44 2.10
C SER A 107 -7.92 7.82 2.47
N LEU A 108 -7.82 8.71 1.50
CA LEU A 108 -7.44 10.10 1.76
C LEU A 108 -8.49 10.83 2.59
N ARG A 109 -9.76 10.46 2.42
CA ARG A 109 -10.87 11.05 3.15
C ARG A 109 -10.87 10.69 4.64
N LEU A 110 -10.60 9.42 4.97
CA LEU A 110 -10.72 8.91 6.34
C LEU A 110 -9.43 9.02 7.15
N THR A 111 -8.28 9.03 6.50
CA THR A 111 -7.00 8.91 7.18
C THR A 111 -6.50 10.28 7.65
N SER A 112 -6.55 10.52 8.96
CA SER A 112 -5.91 11.67 9.59
C SER A 112 -4.40 11.44 9.76
N GLY A 113 -3.63 12.50 10.06
CA GLY A 113 -2.22 12.38 10.36
C GLY A 113 -1.92 11.41 11.50
N PRO A 114 -2.57 11.55 12.68
CA PRO A 114 -2.39 10.59 13.78
C PRO A 114 -2.74 9.16 13.40
N LEU A 115 -3.86 8.94 12.70
CA LEU A 115 -4.28 7.61 12.25
C LEU A 115 -3.27 7.01 11.25
N LEU A 116 -2.74 7.82 10.33
CA LEU A 116 -1.69 7.39 9.41
C LEU A 116 -0.48 6.84 10.16
N ARG A 117 -0.03 7.54 11.20
CA ARG A 117 1.13 7.11 11.99
C ARG A 117 0.85 5.79 12.70
N GLU A 118 -0.33 5.61 13.28
CA GLU A 118 -0.75 4.36 13.92
C GLU A 118 -0.78 3.20 12.92
N ILE A 119 -1.34 3.44 11.73
CA ILE A 119 -1.38 2.43 10.66
C ILE A 119 0.03 2.05 10.21
N LEU A 120 0.90 3.02 9.96
CA LEU A 120 2.27 2.76 9.52
C LEU A 120 3.10 2.08 10.61
N ASP A 121 2.92 2.43 11.87
CA ASP A 121 3.58 1.76 12.99
C ASP A 121 3.22 0.27 13.03
N ALA A 122 1.94 -0.06 12.93
CA ALA A 122 1.46 -1.44 12.91
C ALA A 122 1.92 -2.19 11.65
N TRP A 123 1.86 -1.54 10.49
CA TRP A 123 2.28 -2.12 9.22
C TRP A 123 3.74 -2.53 9.22
N PHE A 124 4.63 -1.65 9.67
CA PHE A 124 6.07 -1.92 9.67
C PHE A 124 6.56 -2.77 10.86
N ALA A 125 5.80 -2.83 11.95
CA ALA A 125 6.07 -3.78 13.03
C ALA A 125 5.59 -5.21 12.69
N GLY A 126 4.66 -5.35 11.73
CA GLY A 126 4.08 -6.61 11.35
C GLY A 126 5.00 -7.48 10.50
N ALA A 127 4.86 -8.78 10.67
CA ALA A 127 5.55 -9.79 9.85
C ALA A 127 4.57 -10.91 9.50
N PRO A 128 4.77 -11.62 8.36
CA PRO A 128 3.93 -12.75 8.00
C PRO A 128 3.93 -13.82 9.09
N SER A 129 2.76 -14.40 9.33
CA SER A 129 2.57 -15.55 10.20
C SER A 129 3.33 -16.76 9.66
N ASP A 130 3.84 -17.59 10.55
CA ASP A 130 4.45 -18.88 10.22
C ASP A 130 3.49 -20.07 10.42
N GLU A 131 2.22 -19.78 10.79
CA GLU A 131 1.18 -20.79 10.88
C GLU A 131 0.86 -21.40 9.51
N ASP A 132 0.68 -22.72 9.46
CA ASP A 132 0.47 -23.45 8.21
C ASP A 132 -0.79 -23.00 7.46
N ASP A 133 -1.88 -22.75 8.19
CA ASP A 133 -3.15 -22.30 7.61
C ASP A 133 -3.01 -20.91 6.94
N ASP A 134 -2.31 -19.99 7.57
CA ASP A 134 -2.08 -18.66 7.01
C ASP A 134 -1.22 -18.75 5.75
N ARG A 135 -0.15 -19.53 5.80
CA ARG A 135 0.71 -19.74 4.63
C ARG A 135 -0.02 -20.41 3.47
N ALA A 136 -0.89 -21.37 3.77
CA ALA A 136 -1.68 -22.04 2.74
C ALA A 136 -2.66 -21.07 2.07
N ASN A 137 -3.30 -20.18 2.83
CA ASN A 137 -4.19 -19.15 2.28
C ASN A 137 -3.43 -18.16 1.38
N VAL A 138 -2.27 -17.67 1.83
CA VAL A 138 -1.45 -16.76 1.02
C VAL A 138 -0.98 -17.45 -0.26
N ALA A 139 -0.53 -18.68 -0.18
CA ALA A 139 -0.11 -19.46 -1.36
C ALA A 139 -1.26 -19.62 -2.36
N HIS A 140 -2.47 -19.87 -1.88
CA HIS A 140 -3.64 -20.01 -2.76
C HIS A 140 -3.99 -18.72 -3.51
N LEU A 141 -3.74 -17.55 -2.91
CA LEU A 141 -3.96 -16.27 -3.59
C LEU A 141 -3.18 -16.17 -4.91
N GLU A 142 -1.99 -16.72 -4.96
CA GLU A 142 -1.15 -16.69 -6.17
C GLU A 142 -1.70 -17.60 -7.30
N GLU A 143 -2.58 -18.52 -6.97
CA GLU A 143 -3.23 -19.43 -7.93
C GLU A 143 -4.53 -18.82 -8.52
N ILE A 144 -5.10 -17.82 -7.86
CA ILE A 144 -6.32 -17.14 -8.30
C ILE A 144 -6.00 -16.21 -9.46
N ARG A 145 -6.74 -16.34 -10.53
CA ARG A 145 -6.56 -15.53 -11.74
C ARG A 145 -7.84 -14.80 -12.15
#